data_51d869bcb80b965346c22aa83fdf24e2
#
_entry.id   51d869bcb80b965346c22aa83fdf24e2
#
_cell.length_a   1.000
_cell.length_b   1.000
_cell.length_c   1.000
_cell.angle_alpha   90.00
_cell.angle_beta   90.00
_cell.angle_gamma   90.00
#
_symmetry.space_group_name_H-M   'P 1'
#
loop_
_entity.id
_entity.type
_entity.pdbx_description
1 polymer ?
#
loop_
_entity_poly.entity_id
_entity_poly.type
_entity_poly.pdbx_seq_one_letter_code
_entity_poly.pdbx_strand_id
1 'polypeptide(L)'
;MRVRVGRVACAAACLLWLAGCETTSTSPDNPFKKITDALNPPPLDKPLDRDITGSVDAPSEFTRTPFATPGTPPPLKPELLGSDPNDDLSVGKKYYRQGSYGLAERHFRRAVELTPRDAEAWVGLAAAYDRLHRFDLADRAYAQVIKLIGETPEIMNNQGFSYILRSDYRRARAILLAAQAKAPDNPHIAANLQLLGKAERKAKGIN
;
A
#
# COMPACT_ATOMS: atom_id res chain seq x y z
N MET A 1 11.79 -4.75 81.21
CA MET A 1 10.67 -5.67 80.98
C MET A 1 10.60 -6.01 79.50
N ARG A 2 10.95 -7.23 79.15
CA ARG A 2 10.97 -7.74 77.75
C ARG A 2 9.58 -8.32 77.46
N VAL A 3 8.97 -7.89 76.34
CA VAL A 3 7.84 -8.65 75.80
C VAL A 3 8.16 -8.94 74.31
N ARG A 4 8.37 -10.21 74.04
CA ARG A 4 8.44 -10.82 72.72
C ARG A 4 6.99 -11.15 72.32
N VAL A 5 6.63 -10.77 71.10
CA VAL A 5 5.48 -11.34 70.39
C VAL A 5 5.88 -11.24 68.91
N GLY A 6 6.13 -12.22 68.17
CA GLY A 6 5.32 -13.39 67.86
C GLY A 6 5.14 -13.28 66.34
N ARG A 7 6.06 -13.97 65.56
CA ARG A 7 5.92 -14.14 64.09
C ARG A 7 4.73 -15.06 63.87
N VAL A 8 3.72 -14.57 63.20
CA VAL A 8 2.70 -15.42 62.60
C VAL A 8 2.90 -15.36 61.08
N ALA A 9 3.33 -16.51 60.57
CA ALA A 9 3.36 -16.85 59.17
C ALA A 9 1.91 -17.00 58.69
N CYS A 10 1.50 -16.23 57.72
CA CYS A 10 0.37 -16.55 56.86
C CYS A 10 0.91 -16.77 55.45
N ALA A 11 1.32 -18.02 55.27
CA ALA A 11 1.38 -18.59 53.94
C ALA A 11 -0.03 -19.08 53.56
N ALA A 12 -0.66 -18.39 52.66
CA ALA A 12 -1.86 -18.93 51.96
C ALA A 12 -1.89 -18.32 50.58
N ALA A 13 -1.45 -19.09 49.65
CA ALA A 13 -2.21 -19.52 48.46
C ALA A 13 -3.01 -18.42 47.77
N CYS A 14 -2.35 -17.77 46.76
CA CYS A 14 -3.00 -17.27 45.56
C CYS A 14 -2.32 -17.83 44.35
N LEU A 15 -2.33 -19.16 44.21
CA LEU A 15 -2.31 -19.81 42.94
C LEU A 15 -3.71 -19.71 42.35
N LEU A 16 -3.76 -19.58 41.04
CA LEU A 16 -4.94 -19.58 40.16
C LEU A 16 -5.58 -18.20 39.99
N TRP A 17 -5.06 -17.53 38.92
CA TRP A 17 -5.88 -17.02 37.80
C TRP A 17 -4.94 -16.34 36.79
N LEU A 18 -4.02 -17.15 36.21
CA LEU A 18 -3.47 -16.86 34.89
C LEU A 18 -4.41 -17.53 33.89
N ALA A 19 -5.67 -17.11 33.88
CA ALA A 19 -6.52 -17.34 32.74
C ALA A 19 -6.06 -16.36 31.65
N GLY A 20 -5.48 -16.89 30.59
CA GLY A 20 -5.04 -16.15 29.45
C GLY A 20 -6.15 -15.27 28.91
N CYS A 21 -5.95 -13.98 28.99
CA CYS A 21 -6.51 -13.08 28.01
C CYS A 21 -5.63 -13.19 26.76
N GLU A 22 -5.87 -14.22 25.97
CA GLU A 22 -5.64 -14.12 24.55
C GLU A 22 -6.56 -13.00 24.04
N THR A 23 -6.08 -11.78 24.12
CA THR A 23 -6.64 -10.72 23.33
C THR A 23 -6.20 -10.96 21.89
N THR A 24 -6.88 -11.92 21.24
CA THR A 24 -7.00 -11.91 19.80
C THR A 24 -7.69 -10.61 19.41
N SER A 25 -6.91 -9.54 19.28
CA SER A 25 -7.36 -8.32 18.64
C SER A 25 -7.39 -8.52 17.12
N THR A 26 -8.06 -9.57 16.69
CA THR A 26 -8.63 -9.67 15.38
C THR A 26 -9.89 -8.83 15.45
N SER A 27 -9.76 -7.52 15.25
CA SER A 27 -10.90 -6.72 14.86
C SER A 27 -11.35 -7.26 13.49
N PRO A 28 -12.51 -7.95 13.41
CA PRO A 28 -12.92 -8.62 12.18
C PRO A 28 -13.35 -7.63 11.10
N ASP A 29 -13.43 -6.35 11.38
CA ASP A 29 -14.09 -5.36 10.55
C ASP A 29 -13.24 -4.16 10.14
N ASN A 30 -11.94 -4.38 9.86
CA ASN A 30 -11.22 -3.36 9.12
C ASN A 30 -11.43 -3.62 7.60
N PRO A 31 -12.35 -2.90 6.92
CA PRO A 31 -12.61 -3.07 5.50
C PRO A 31 -11.35 -2.84 4.66
N PHE A 32 -10.37 -2.12 5.22
CA PHE A 32 -9.11 -1.79 4.56
C PHE A 32 -8.05 -2.87 4.67
N LYS A 33 -8.18 -3.86 5.57
CA LYS A 33 -7.22 -4.97 5.68
C LYS A 33 -7.13 -5.75 4.36
N LYS A 34 -8.27 -5.98 3.69
CA LYS A 34 -8.29 -6.64 2.37
C LYS A 34 -7.60 -5.82 1.29
N ILE A 35 -7.57 -4.49 1.44
CA ILE A 35 -6.95 -3.57 0.49
C ILE A 35 -5.44 -3.59 0.64
N THR A 36 -4.94 -3.51 1.87
CA THR A 36 -3.51 -3.54 2.13
C THR A 36 -2.91 -4.87 1.73
N ASP A 37 -3.62 -5.98 1.97
CA ASP A 37 -3.20 -7.32 1.54
C ASP A 37 -3.20 -7.46 0.01
N ALA A 38 -4.14 -6.80 -0.69
CA ALA A 38 -4.25 -6.84 -2.14
C ALA A 38 -3.27 -5.89 -2.87
N LEU A 39 -2.90 -4.79 -2.22
CA LEU A 39 -2.02 -3.73 -2.76
C LEU A 39 -0.62 -3.76 -2.16
N ASN A 40 -0.35 -4.70 -1.26
CA ASN A 40 0.98 -4.86 -0.71
C ASN A 40 1.93 -5.20 -1.85
N PRO A 41 2.98 -4.40 -2.04
CA PRO A 41 3.92 -4.68 -3.11
C PRO A 41 4.51 -6.07 -2.89
N PRO A 42 4.56 -6.92 -3.93
CA PRO A 42 5.29 -8.17 -3.83
C PRO A 42 6.74 -7.88 -3.43
N PRO A 43 7.40 -8.81 -2.71
CA PRO A 43 8.81 -8.66 -2.38
C PRO A 43 9.60 -8.24 -3.62
N LEU A 44 10.51 -7.28 -3.46
CA LEU A 44 11.38 -6.77 -4.55
C LEU A 44 12.45 -7.79 -4.98
N ASP A 45 12.20 -9.08 -4.82
CA ASP A 45 13.13 -10.16 -5.20
C ASP A 45 13.18 -10.41 -6.71
N LYS A 46 12.27 -9.79 -7.48
CA LYS A 46 12.36 -9.78 -8.92
C LYS A 46 12.99 -8.46 -9.38
N PRO A 47 14.03 -8.51 -10.24
CA PRO A 47 14.52 -7.32 -10.92
C PRO A 47 13.33 -6.62 -11.57
N LEU A 48 13.25 -5.30 -11.45
CA LEU A 48 12.34 -4.49 -12.26
C LEU A 48 12.69 -4.80 -13.71
N ASP A 49 11.84 -5.61 -14.36
CA ASP A 49 11.98 -5.87 -15.79
C ASP A 49 11.98 -4.51 -16.50
N ARG A 50 13.15 -4.15 -17.02
CA ARG A 50 13.37 -2.95 -17.83
C ARG A 50 12.73 -3.07 -19.22
N ASP A 51 12.09 -4.19 -19.52
CA ASP A 51 11.52 -4.46 -20.83
C ASP A 51 10.03 -4.10 -20.91
N ILE A 52 9.73 -2.80 -20.76
CA ILE A 52 8.48 -2.26 -21.29
C ILE A 52 8.80 -1.29 -22.44
N THR A 53 9.79 -1.62 -23.24
CA THR A 53 9.82 -1.26 -24.63
C THR A 53 9.41 -2.51 -25.41
N GLY A 54 8.12 -2.84 -25.35
CA GLY A 54 7.56 -3.75 -26.33
C GLY A 54 7.76 -3.11 -27.69
N SER A 55 8.85 -3.49 -28.34
CA SER A 55 9.01 -3.36 -29.78
C SER A 55 7.90 -4.21 -30.35
N VAL A 56 6.77 -3.62 -30.65
CA VAL A 56 5.79 -4.22 -31.54
C VAL A 56 6.47 -4.21 -32.89
N ASP A 57 6.91 -5.40 -33.35
CA ASP A 57 7.22 -5.62 -34.74
C ASP A 57 6.04 -5.13 -35.57
N ALA A 58 6.20 -3.97 -36.16
CA ALA A 58 5.17 -3.34 -36.95
C ALA A 58 4.97 -4.22 -38.23
N PRO A 59 3.73 -4.69 -38.51
CA PRO A 59 3.45 -5.24 -39.82
C PRO A 59 3.69 -4.14 -40.85
N SER A 60 4.44 -4.47 -41.88
CA SER A 60 4.92 -3.60 -42.95
C SER A 60 3.82 -3.21 -43.93
N GLU A 61 2.73 -2.62 -43.48
CA GLU A 61 1.77 -1.93 -44.35
C GLU A 61 1.11 -0.76 -43.60
N PHE A 62 1.91 0.29 -43.36
CA PHE A 62 1.33 1.56 -42.97
C PHE A 62 1.19 2.44 -44.20
N THR A 63 0.03 2.37 -44.87
CA THR A 63 -0.43 3.42 -45.78
C THR A 63 -0.48 4.72 -45.02
N ARG A 64 0.38 5.68 -45.38
CA ARG A 64 0.43 7.02 -44.85
C ARG A 64 -0.90 7.74 -45.12
N THR A 65 -1.80 7.72 -44.18
CA THR A 65 -2.89 8.71 -44.12
C THR A 65 -2.30 10.03 -43.63
N PRO A 66 -2.77 11.20 -44.17
CA PRO A 66 -2.23 12.50 -43.82
C PRO A 66 -2.38 12.73 -42.32
N PHE A 67 -1.36 13.33 -41.70
CA PHE A 67 -1.33 13.77 -40.31
C PHE A 67 -2.64 14.45 -39.92
N ALA A 68 -3.52 13.73 -39.22
CA ALA A 68 -4.58 14.35 -38.46
C ALA A 68 -3.91 15.09 -37.29
N THR A 69 -4.27 16.36 -37.12
CA THR A 69 -3.94 17.18 -35.96
C THR A 69 -3.95 16.37 -34.67
N PRO A 70 -3.06 16.65 -33.67
CA PRO A 70 -3.10 15.95 -32.40
C PRO A 70 -4.42 16.24 -31.72
N GLY A 71 -5.43 15.52 -32.12
CA GLY A 71 -6.73 15.49 -31.47
C GLY A 71 -6.59 14.75 -30.16
N THR A 72 -7.21 15.28 -29.12
CA THR A 72 -7.53 14.59 -27.89
C THR A 72 -7.80 13.11 -28.22
N PRO A 73 -7.09 12.14 -27.60
CA PRO A 73 -7.38 10.73 -27.86
C PRO A 73 -8.89 10.49 -27.69
N PRO A 74 -9.53 9.76 -28.61
CA PRO A 74 -10.96 9.52 -28.53
C PRO A 74 -11.30 9.00 -27.15
N PRO A 75 -12.39 9.47 -26.53
CA PRO A 75 -12.83 8.93 -25.25
C PRO A 75 -12.97 7.43 -25.40
N LEU A 76 -12.36 6.69 -24.47
CA LEU A 76 -12.47 5.24 -24.44
C LEU A 76 -13.95 4.89 -24.43
N LYS A 77 -14.34 3.96 -25.31
CA LYS A 77 -15.74 3.52 -25.34
C LYS A 77 -16.18 3.08 -23.96
N PRO A 78 -17.32 3.52 -23.45
CA PRO A 78 -17.83 3.16 -22.13
C PRO A 78 -17.85 1.65 -21.87
N GLU A 79 -18.09 0.88 -22.92
CA GLU A 79 -18.13 -0.60 -22.90
C GLU A 79 -16.78 -1.26 -22.54
N LEU A 80 -15.64 -0.52 -22.71
CA LEU A 80 -14.30 -1.01 -22.35
C LEU A 80 -13.93 -0.70 -20.90
N LEU A 81 -14.70 0.14 -20.22
CA LEU A 81 -14.40 0.68 -18.89
C LEU A 81 -15.47 0.26 -17.90
N GLY A 82 -16.16 -0.78 -17.93
CA GLY A 82 -17.21 -1.13 -16.97
C GLY A 82 -18.12 0.06 -16.60
N SER A 83 -19.36 -0.12 -16.45
CA SER A 83 -20.31 0.92 -16.01
C SER A 83 -20.46 0.97 -14.49
N ASP A 84 -20.02 -0.07 -13.79
CA ASP A 84 -20.07 -0.20 -12.33
C ASP A 84 -18.73 0.24 -11.72
N PRO A 85 -18.71 1.18 -10.76
CA PRO A 85 -17.51 1.58 -10.03
C PRO A 85 -16.80 0.42 -9.33
N ASN A 86 -17.57 -0.54 -8.82
CA ASN A 86 -16.99 -1.74 -8.19
C ASN A 86 -16.28 -2.63 -9.21
N ASP A 87 -16.74 -2.65 -10.44
CA ASP A 87 -16.10 -3.40 -11.51
C ASP A 87 -14.75 -2.77 -11.87
N ASP A 88 -14.69 -1.46 -12.06
CA ASP A 88 -13.45 -0.75 -12.32
C ASP A 88 -12.43 -0.89 -11.16
N LEU A 89 -12.87 -0.84 -9.92
CA LEU A 89 -12.01 -1.08 -8.76
C LEU A 89 -11.45 -2.51 -8.77
N SER A 90 -12.30 -3.50 -9.01
CA SER A 90 -11.93 -4.91 -9.05
C SER A 90 -10.96 -5.20 -10.21
N VAL A 91 -11.24 -4.64 -11.37
CA VAL A 91 -10.40 -4.76 -12.57
C VAL A 91 -9.06 -4.05 -12.36
N GLY A 92 -9.05 -2.86 -11.75
CA GLY A 92 -7.84 -2.13 -11.38
C GLY A 92 -6.95 -2.96 -10.45
N LYS A 93 -7.52 -3.58 -9.40
CA LYS A 93 -6.81 -4.49 -8.50
C LYS A 93 -6.23 -5.70 -9.23
N LYS A 94 -6.98 -6.28 -10.17
CA LYS A 94 -6.52 -7.40 -10.99
C LYS A 94 -5.27 -7.00 -11.80
N TYR A 95 -5.33 -5.88 -12.53
CA TYR A 95 -4.19 -5.40 -13.32
C TYR A 95 -3.00 -5.01 -12.44
N TYR A 96 -3.24 -4.44 -11.27
CA TYR A 96 -2.17 -4.11 -10.33
C TYR A 96 -1.41 -5.38 -9.90
N ARG A 97 -2.12 -6.45 -9.53
CA ARG A 97 -1.50 -7.74 -9.17
C ARG A 97 -0.73 -8.39 -10.32
N GLN A 98 -1.14 -8.13 -11.56
CA GLN A 98 -0.46 -8.60 -12.77
C GLN A 98 0.76 -7.76 -13.15
N GLY A 99 1.05 -6.67 -12.42
CA GLY A 99 2.13 -5.75 -12.76
C GLY A 99 1.78 -4.77 -13.89
N SER A 100 0.58 -4.83 -14.44
CA SER A 100 0.09 -3.95 -15.51
C SER A 100 -0.36 -2.60 -14.96
N TYR A 101 0.58 -1.85 -14.36
CA TYR A 101 0.29 -0.65 -13.57
C TYR A 101 -0.38 0.47 -14.38
N GLY A 102 -0.08 0.59 -15.66
CA GLY A 102 -0.73 1.57 -16.54
C GLY A 102 -2.22 1.27 -16.77
N LEU A 103 -2.58 -0.02 -16.89
CA LEU A 103 -3.99 -0.43 -16.95
C LEU A 103 -4.66 -0.27 -15.59
N ALA A 104 -3.99 -0.67 -14.52
CA ALA A 104 -4.48 -0.49 -13.17
C ALA A 104 -4.80 0.99 -12.88
N GLU A 105 -3.90 1.90 -13.24
CA GLU A 105 -4.08 3.35 -13.09
C GLU A 105 -5.34 3.85 -13.80
N ARG A 106 -5.58 3.40 -15.03
CA ARG A 106 -6.76 3.82 -15.82
C ARG A 106 -8.06 3.38 -15.16
N HIS A 107 -8.13 2.14 -14.68
CA HIS A 107 -9.30 1.61 -13.99
C HIS A 107 -9.51 2.26 -12.62
N PHE A 108 -8.47 2.43 -11.81
CA PHE A 108 -8.57 3.15 -10.54
C PHE A 108 -8.98 4.61 -10.72
N ARG A 109 -8.48 5.28 -11.77
CA ARG A 109 -8.91 6.65 -12.11
C ARG A 109 -10.39 6.67 -12.42
N ARG A 110 -10.88 5.74 -13.23
CA ARG A 110 -12.31 5.64 -13.53
C ARG A 110 -13.14 5.38 -12.28
N ALA A 111 -12.68 4.50 -11.39
CA ALA A 111 -13.35 4.23 -10.13
C ALA A 111 -13.47 5.51 -9.26
N VAL A 112 -12.41 6.31 -9.12
CA VAL A 112 -12.46 7.56 -8.34
C VAL A 112 -13.29 8.66 -9.01
N GLU A 113 -13.37 8.69 -10.34
CA GLU A 113 -14.26 9.60 -11.08
C GLU A 113 -15.74 9.29 -10.80
N LEU A 114 -16.10 8.00 -10.78
CA LEU A 114 -17.47 7.56 -10.52
C LEU A 114 -17.83 7.62 -9.04
N THR A 115 -16.90 7.28 -8.17
CA THR A 115 -17.07 7.24 -6.71
C THR A 115 -15.97 8.02 -5.98
N PRO A 116 -16.01 9.36 -5.98
CA PRO A 116 -14.93 10.20 -5.41
C PRO A 116 -14.71 10.02 -3.90
N ARG A 117 -15.65 9.39 -3.20
CA ARG A 117 -15.55 9.11 -1.75
C ARG A 117 -15.05 7.71 -1.44
N ASP A 118 -14.77 6.91 -2.45
CA ASP A 118 -14.19 5.58 -2.27
C ASP A 118 -12.69 5.68 -1.95
N ALA A 119 -12.35 5.56 -0.67
CA ALA A 119 -10.95 5.61 -0.23
C ALA A 119 -10.12 4.46 -0.80
N GLU A 120 -10.74 3.30 -1.08
CA GLU A 120 -10.06 2.14 -1.64
C GLU A 120 -9.59 2.41 -3.07
N ALA A 121 -10.44 3.01 -3.88
CA ALA A 121 -10.10 3.40 -5.24
C ALA A 121 -8.94 4.42 -5.26
N TRP A 122 -8.96 5.40 -4.35
CA TRP A 122 -7.86 6.37 -4.21
C TRP A 122 -6.55 5.71 -3.74
N VAL A 123 -6.59 4.74 -2.82
CA VAL A 123 -5.39 3.97 -2.42
C VAL A 123 -4.84 3.19 -3.60
N GLY A 124 -5.70 2.52 -4.38
CA GLY A 124 -5.30 1.81 -5.59
C GLY A 124 -4.65 2.72 -6.62
N LEU A 125 -5.23 3.91 -6.83
CA LEU A 125 -4.69 4.92 -7.74
C LEU A 125 -3.32 5.41 -7.28
N ALA A 126 -3.16 5.72 -5.98
CA ALA A 126 -1.87 6.14 -5.41
C ALA A 126 -0.80 5.05 -5.61
N ALA A 127 -1.12 3.80 -5.28
CA ALA A 127 -0.22 2.68 -5.45
C ALA A 127 0.18 2.47 -6.93
N ALA A 128 -0.76 2.62 -7.87
CA ALA A 128 -0.46 2.54 -9.29
C ALA A 128 0.48 3.67 -9.74
N TYR A 129 0.26 4.90 -9.27
CA TYR A 129 1.16 6.02 -9.54
C TYR A 129 2.57 5.80 -8.97
N ASP A 130 2.70 5.24 -7.77
CA ASP A 130 3.99 4.89 -7.19
C ASP A 130 4.77 3.91 -8.07
N ARG A 131 4.09 2.87 -8.57
CA ARG A 131 4.71 1.88 -9.46
C ARG A 131 5.08 2.45 -10.83
N LEU A 132 4.38 3.49 -11.27
CA LEU A 132 4.67 4.25 -12.49
C LEU A 132 5.69 5.38 -12.27
N HIS A 133 6.24 5.51 -11.06
CA HIS A 133 7.14 6.60 -10.64
C HIS A 133 6.55 8.01 -10.82
N ARG A 134 5.21 8.12 -10.79
CA ARG A 134 4.48 9.39 -10.84
C ARG A 134 4.19 9.89 -9.43
N PHE A 135 5.25 10.16 -8.68
CA PHE A 135 5.19 10.40 -7.25
C PHE A 135 4.34 11.61 -6.84
N ASP A 136 4.36 12.69 -7.64
CA ASP A 136 3.53 13.87 -7.36
C ASP A 136 2.03 13.55 -7.43
N LEU A 137 1.63 12.65 -8.34
CA LEU A 137 0.25 12.18 -8.44
C LEU A 137 -0.09 11.21 -7.32
N ALA A 138 0.85 10.36 -6.92
CA ALA A 138 0.68 9.48 -5.76
C ALA A 138 0.46 10.30 -4.48
N ASP A 139 1.26 11.35 -4.24
CA ASP A 139 1.13 12.21 -3.06
C ASP A 139 -0.25 12.89 -3.01
N ARG A 140 -0.77 13.36 -4.16
CA ARG A 140 -2.12 13.93 -4.25
C ARG A 140 -3.20 12.89 -3.95
N ALA A 141 -3.05 11.68 -4.46
CA ALA A 141 -4.01 10.61 -4.21
C ALA A 141 -3.99 10.18 -2.72
N TYR A 142 -2.81 10.03 -2.10
CA TYR A 142 -2.71 9.78 -0.66
C TYR A 142 -3.32 10.91 0.17
N ALA A 143 -3.14 12.16 -0.23
CA ALA A 143 -3.78 13.29 0.46
C ALA A 143 -5.31 13.21 0.42
N GLN A 144 -5.90 12.74 -0.68
CA GLN A 144 -7.34 12.49 -0.74
C GLN A 144 -7.76 11.34 0.18
N VAL A 145 -6.99 10.24 0.24
CA VAL A 145 -7.26 9.14 1.17
C VAL A 145 -7.27 9.65 2.62
N ILE A 146 -6.23 10.39 3.01
CA ILE A 146 -6.12 10.96 4.37
C ILE A 146 -7.29 11.88 4.69
N LYS A 147 -7.74 12.69 3.72
CA LYS A 147 -8.92 13.55 3.88
C LYS A 147 -10.21 12.77 4.09
N LEU A 148 -10.35 11.59 3.46
CA LEU A 148 -11.55 10.76 3.53
C LEU A 148 -11.62 9.93 4.81
N ILE A 149 -10.52 9.31 5.23
CA ILE A 149 -10.50 8.30 6.30
C ILE A 149 -9.46 8.55 7.40
N GLY A 150 -8.70 9.64 7.30
CA GLY A 150 -7.62 9.94 8.22
C GLY A 150 -6.33 9.18 7.91
N GLU A 151 -5.31 9.44 8.72
CA GLU A 151 -4.00 8.83 8.59
C GLU A 151 -3.95 7.52 9.40
N THR A 152 -4.27 6.41 8.74
CA THR A 152 -4.22 5.06 9.34
C THR A 152 -2.82 4.45 9.21
N PRO A 153 -2.46 3.44 10.03
CA PRO A 153 -1.18 2.73 9.90
C PRO A 153 -0.94 2.16 8.51
N GLU A 154 -2.00 1.70 7.84
CA GLU A 154 -1.94 1.13 6.49
C GLU A 154 -1.57 2.21 5.46
N ILE A 155 -2.18 3.39 5.56
CA ILE A 155 -1.85 4.51 4.67
C ILE A 155 -0.43 4.99 4.91
N MET A 156 -0.02 5.12 6.17
CA MET A 156 1.36 5.46 6.53
C MET A 156 2.36 4.43 5.98
N ASN A 157 2.02 3.14 6.04
CA ASN A 157 2.82 2.06 5.47
C ASN A 157 2.99 2.21 3.95
N ASN A 158 1.91 2.50 3.23
CA ASN A 158 1.94 2.69 1.79
C ASN A 158 2.74 3.94 1.40
N GLN A 159 2.58 5.05 2.13
CA GLN A 159 3.41 6.24 1.93
C GLN A 159 4.89 5.97 2.24
N GLY A 160 5.17 5.18 3.29
CA GLY A 160 6.53 4.75 3.61
C GLY A 160 7.17 3.97 2.46
N PHE A 161 6.43 3.06 1.85
CA PHE A 161 6.87 2.35 0.66
C PHE A 161 7.09 3.30 -0.54
N SER A 162 6.19 4.24 -0.77
CA SER A 162 6.35 5.28 -1.79
C SER A 162 7.66 6.06 -1.60
N TYR A 163 7.99 6.46 -0.36
CA TYR A 163 9.27 7.12 -0.05
C TYR A 163 10.49 6.21 -0.29
N ILE A 164 10.38 4.89 -0.06
CA ILE A 164 11.46 3.94 -0.42
C ILE A 164 11.68 3.93 -1.93
N LEU A 165 10.61 3.87 -2.73
CA LEU A 165 10.70 3.84 -4.20
C LEU A 165 11.39 5.08 -4.78
N ARG A 166 11.19 6.25 -4.16
CA ARG A 166 11.84 7.51 -4.57
C ARG A 166 13.17 7.77 -3.87
N SER A 167 13.70 6.76 -3.13
CA SER A 167 14.97 6.82 -2.39
C SER A 167 15.01 7.89 -1.29
N ASP A 168 13.86 8.39 -0.83
CA ASP A 168 13.77 9.26 0.34
C ASP A 168 13.71 8.45 1.64
N TYR A 169 14.83 7.83 1.95
CA TYR A 169 14.91 6.91 3.09
C TYR A 169 14.68 7.60 4.44
N ARG A 170 14.95 8.90 4.54
CA ARG A 170 14.69 9.66 5.76
C ARG A 170 13.21 9.77 6.06
N ARG A 171 12.40 10.19 5.06
CA ARG A 171 10.94 10.26 5.22
C ARG A 171 10.32 8.88 5.36
N ALA A 172 10.79 7.90 4.58
CA ALA A 172 10.35 6.51 4.68
C ALA A 172 10.50 5.98 6.11
N ARG A 173 11.69 6.18 6.73
CA ARG A 173 11.94 5.73 8.10
C ARG A 173 11.01 6.40 9.11
N ALA A 174 10.86 7.72 9.02
CA ALA A 174 10.02 8.46 9.96
C ALA A 174 8.57 7.96 9.94
N ILE A 175 7.97 7.83 8.75
CA ILE A 175 6.57 7.43 8.64
C ILE A 175 6.34 5.96 8.95
N LEU A 176 7.27 5.06 8.58
CA LEU A 176 7.16 3.63 8.89
C LEU A 176 7.29 3.34 10.39
N LEU A 177 8.18 4.05 11.10
CA LEU A 177 8.28 3.93 12.55
C LEU A 177 7.04 4.47 13.24
N ALA A 178 6.47 5.57 12.76
CA ALA A 178 5.20 6.09 13.27
C ALA A 178 4.03 5.13 13.01
N ALA A 179 4.01 4.47 11.84
CA ALA A 179 3.04 3.42 11.54
C ALA A 179 3.20 2.21 12.48
N GLN A 180 4.45 1.79 12.74
CA GLN A 180 4.75 0.69 13.65
C GLN A 180 4.32 1.00 15.09
N ALA A 181 4.48 2.24 15.54
CA ALA A 181 4.03 2.65 16.87
C ALA A 181 2.50 2.54 17.02
N LYS A 182 1.73 2.76 15.93
CA LYS A 182 0.27 2.62 15.93
C LYS A 182 -0.20 1.16 15.74
N ALA A 183 0.58 0.33 15.06
CA ALA A 183 0.26 -1.06 14.74
C ALA A 183 1.52 -1.95 14.80
N PRO A 184 2.02 -2.28 16.01
CA PRO A 184 3.31 -2.96 16.20
C PRO A 184 3.35 -4.36 15.58
N ASP A 185 2.24 -5.06 15.55
CA ASP A 185 2.15 -6.44 15.05
C ASP A 185 1.80 -6.53 13.56
N ASN A 186 1.79 -5.40 12.84
CA ASN A 186 1.47 -5.42 11.43
C ASN A 186 2.67 -5.93 10.60
N PRO A 187 2.55 -7.11 9.95
CA PRO A 187 3.67 -7.74 9.23
C PRO A 187 4.13 -6.94 8.01
N HIS A 188 3.24 -6.14 7.42
CA HIS A 188 3.55 -5.33 6.24
C HIS A 188 4.43 -4.15 6.59
N ILE A 189 4.20 -3.52 7.74
CA ILE A 189 5.05 -2.44 8.25
C ILE A 189 6.44 -2.99 8.58
N ALA A 190 6.50 -4.14 9.24
CA ALA A 190 7.76 -4.81 9.55
C ALA A 190 8.55 -5.16 8.27
N ALA A 191 7.87 -5.67 7.24
CA ALA A 191 8.48 -5.98 5.94
C ALA A 191 9.04 -4.73 5.25
N ASN A 192 8.29 -3.62 5.26
CA ASN A 192 8.75 -2.37 4.66
C ASN A 192 9.92 -1.73 5.44
N LEU A 193 9.98 -1.87 6.75
CA LEU A 193 11.15 -1.46 7.54
C LEU A 193 12.39 -2.29 7.21
N GLN A 194 12.23 -3.60 7.01
CA GLN A 194 13.33 -4.47 6.56
C GLN A 194 13.80 -4.09 5.14
N LEU A 195 12.84 -3.83 4.24
CA LEU A 195 13.14 -3.36 2.88
C LEU A 195 13.91 -2.05 2.89
N LEU A 196 13.48 -1.09 3.69
CA LEU A 196 14.18 0.17 3.89
C LEU A 196 15.62 -0.04 4.36
N GLY A 197 15.83 -0.92 5.35
CA GLY A 197 17.17 -1.23 5.85
C GLY A 197 18.09 -1.84 4.77
N LYS A 198 17.53 -2.71 3.89
CA LYS A 198 18.28 -3.25 2.74
C LYS A 198 18.62 -2.15 1.73
N ALA A 199 17.65 -1.28 1.40
CA ALA A 199 17.84 -0.18 0.46
C ALA A 199 18.92 0.82 0.94
N GLU A 200 18.89 1.18 2.21
CA GLU A 200 19.89 2.08 2.81
C GLU A 200 21.32 1.48 2.80
N ARG A 201 21.46 0.18 3.13
CA ARG A 201 22.75 -0.50 3.04
C ARG A 201 23.29 -0.48 1.61
N LYS A 202 22.44 -0.84 0.65
CA LYS A 202 22.80 -0.81 -0.77
C LYS A 202 23.23 0.59 -1.22
N ALA A 203 22.52 1.63 -0.80
CA ALA A 203 22.84 3.02 -1.13
C ALA A 203 24.19 3.47 -0.55
N LYS A 204 24.58 2.92 0.61
CA LYS A 204 25.88 3.18 1.26
C LYS A 204 27.02 2.29 0.76
N GLY A 205 26.78 1.38 -0.18
CA GLY A 205 27.78 0.42 -0.65
C GLY A 205 28.20 -0.63 0.39
N ILE A 206 27.38 -0.86 1.40
CA ILE A 206 27.62 -1.85 2.45
C ILE A 206 26.83 -3.11 2.09
N ASN A 207 27.53 -4.19 1.78
CA ASN A 207 26.96 -5.53 1.52
C ASN A 207 26.69 -6.30 2.81
#